data_dd6b7ccd4bf6eef5bb335a2c56a09c6b
#
_entry.id   dd6b7ccd4bf6eef5bb335a2c56a09c6b
#
_cell.length_a   1.000
_cell.length_b   1.000
_cell.length_c   1.000
_cell.angle_alpha   90.00
_cell.angle_beta   90.00
_cell.angle_gamma   90.00
#
_symmetry.space_group_name_H-M   'P 1'
#
loop_
_entity.id
_entity.type
_entity.pdbx_description
1 polymer ?
#
loop_
_entity_poly.entity_id
_entity_poly.type
_entity_poly.pdbx_seq_one_letter_code
_entity_poly.pdbx_strand_id
1 'polypeptide(L)'
;MKHRYLKSNLIACLLTATITGGCLFTSCEDWTDPEEVDYTIQDPSEQNPELSARYIESLRVYKLERPHYITYASFNNGIEPSKNEGDYIRSLPDSLDFVTLANSENITTADREDIPELQEKSTRVLYHVDYAKKMAELPDEAALGAWLDKAVSTVAKLKMDGFAFSGIPLYGGTDIEQAARKASARLIVSKLSATGKALVFEGDPSFVDAAD
;
A
#
# COMPACT_ATOMS: atom_id res chain seq x y z
N MET A 1 -77.66 1.39 -46.45
CA MET A 1 -77.13 2.12 -45.28
C MET A 1 -76.04 1.38 -44.46
N LYS A 2 -75.96 0.06 -44.47
CA LYS A 2 -74.95 -0.70 -43.68
C LYS A 2 -73.45 -0.51 -44.06
N HIS A 3 -73.14 -0.26 -45.32
CA HIS A 3 -71.78 -0.11 -45.79
C HIS A 3 -71.07 1.22 -45.37
N ARG A 4 -71.83 2.26 -45.04
CA ARG A 4 -71.27 3.58 -44.65
C ARG A 4 -70.79 3.56 -43.16
N TYR A 5 -71.48 2.86 -42.32
CA TYR A 5 -71.11 2.77 -40.90
C TYR A 5 -69.88 1.91 -40.68
N LEU A 6 -69.71 0.88 -41.53
CA LEU A 6 -68.53 0.01 -41.40
C LEU A 6 -67.22 0.75 -41.75
N LYS A 7 -67.23 1.58 -42.79
CA LYS A 7 -66.09 2.40 -43.21
C LYS A 7 -65.76 3.49 -42.16
N SER A 8 -66.74 4.10 -41.56
CA SER A 8 -66.54 5.11 -40.51
C SER A 8 -65.90 4.52 -39.24
N ASN A 9 -66.40 3.38 -38.82
CA ASN A 9 -65.79 2.69 -37.63
C ASN A 9 -64.40 2.14 -37.86
N LEU A 10 -64.07 1.72 -39.11
CA LEU A 10 -62.73 1.26 -39.46
C LEU A 10 -61.71 2.41 -39.46
N ILE A 11 -62.10 3.57 -39.94
CA ILE A 11 -61.27 4.79 -39.94
C ILE A 11 -61.09 5.32 -38.50
N ALA A 12 -62.10 5.24 -37.66
CA ALA A 12 -62.00 5.64 -36.25
C ALA A 12 -61.06 4.70 -35.47
N CYS A 13 -61.13 3.38 -35.70
CA CYS A 13 -60.20 2.41 -35.09
C CYS A 13 -58.75 2.57 -35.57
N LEU A 14 -58.53 2.90 -36.85
CA LEU A 14 -57.20 3.17 -37.39
C LEU A 14 -56.60 4.46 -36.83
N LEU A 15 -57.39 5.50 -36.64
CA LEU A 15 -56.93 6.76 -36.04
C LEU A 15 -56.64 6.62 -34.54
N THR A 16 -57.40 5.86 -33.80
CA THR A 16 -57.11 5.58 -32.38
C THR A 16 -55.89 4.68 -32.20
N ALA A 17 -55.62 3.71 -33.08
CA ALA A 17 -54.43 2.87 -33.05
C ALA A 17 -53.15 3.65 -33.37
N THR A 18 -53.22 4.67 -34.25
CA THR A 18 -52.04 5.52 -34.56
C THR A 18 -51.74 6.50 -33.42
N ILE A 19 -52.72 7.01 -32.70
CA ILE A 19 -52.53 7.93 -31.56
C ILE A 19 -51.95 7.16 -30.34
N THR A 20 -52.46 5.95 -30.06
CA THR A 20 -51.95 5.12 -28.95
C THR A 20 -50.58 4.48 -29.26
N GLY A 21 -50.22 4.21 -30.51
CA GLY A 21 -48.93 3.70 -30.91
C GLY A 21 -47.82 4.78 -30.87
N GLY A 22 -48.15 6.05 -31.11
CA GLY A 22 -47.21 7.16 -31.06
C GLY A 22 -46.74 7.57 -29.66
N CYS A 23 -47.58 7.32 -28.65
CA CYS A 23 -47.19 7.67 -27.25
C CYS A 23 -46.28 6.64 -26.55
N LEU A 24 -46.06 5.47 -27.15
CA LEU A 24 -45.23 4.43 -26.57
C LEU A 24 -43.73 4.56 -26.92
N PHE A 25 -43.37 5.46 -27.82
CA PHE A 25 -41.96 5.64 -28.26
C PHE A 25 -41.35 6.96 -27.79
N THR A 26 -42.04 7.79 -27.04
CA THR A 26 -41.51 9.08 -26.54
C THR A 26 -41.03 9.01 -25.07
N SER A 27 -40.96 7.81 -24.50
CA SER A 27 -40.43 7.64 -23.14
C SER A 27 -39.11 6.87 -23.22
N CYS A 28 -38.01 7.58 -23.19
CA CYS A 28 -36.64 7.14 -22.89
C CYS A 28 -35.56 7.69 -23.83
N GLU A 29 -35.67 8.92 -24.32
CA GLU A 29 -34.52 9.56 -24.96
C GLU A 29 -33.53 10.14 -23.92
N ASP A 30 -34.01 10.44 -22.71
CA ASP A 30 -33.14 10.98 -21.65
C ASP A 30 -32.36 9.94 -20.84
N TRP A 31 -32.52 8.64 -21.12
CA TRP A 31 -31.83 7.57 -20.36
C TRP A 31 -30.63 6.95 -21.09
N THR A 32 -30.36 7.37 -22.31
CA THR A 32 -29.28 6.78 -23.13
C THR A 32 -28.13 7.74 -23.40
N ASP A 33 -28.24 9.00 -23.07
CA ASP A 33 -27.08 9.88 -22.96
C ASP A 33 -26.55 9.76 -21.51
N PRO A 34 -25.44 9.03 -21.27
CA PRO A 34 -24.73 9.22 -20.02
C PRO A 34 -24.30 10.70 -20.02
N GLU A 35 -24.91 11.51 -19.16
CA GLU A 35 -24.32 12.80 -18.86
C GLU A 35 -22.86 12.50 -18.51
N GLU A 36 -21.92 13.05 -19.26
CA GLU A 36 -20.53 13.11 -18.86
C GLU A 36 -20.49 13.93 -17.55
N VAL A 37 -20.76 13.24 -16.45
CA VAL A 37 -20.50 13.82 -15.15
C VAL A 37 -18.99 13.81 -15.04
N ASP A 38 -18.40 14.97 -15.24
CA ASP A 38 -16.99 15.19 -14.96
C ASP A 38 -16.78 14.99 -13.45
N TYR A 39 -16.53 13.73 -13.07
CA TYR A 39 -16.16 13.38 -11.71
C TYR A 39 -14.71 13.80 -11.52
N THR A 40 -14.48 15.07 -11.31
CA THR A 40 -13.24 15.51 -10.71
C THR A 40 -13.24 15.02 -9.27
N ILE A 41 -12.75 13.80 -9.06
CA ILE A 41 -12.53 13.25 -7.71
C ILE A 41 -11.41 14.07 -7.11
N GLN A 42 -11.76 15.10 -6.37
CA GLN A 42 -10.78 15.87 -5.61
C GLN A 42 -10.26 15.02 -4.46
N ASP A 43 -8.97 15.15 -4.17
CA ASP A 43 -8.38 14.56 -2.97
C ASP A 43 -9.13 15.03 -1.71
N PRO A 44 -9.38 14.16 -0.72
CA PRO A 44 -10.03 14.54 0.54
C PRO A 44 -9.40 15.75 1.22
N SER A 45 -8.09 15.95 1.10
CA SER A 45 -7.37 17.10 1.62
C SER A 45 -7.74 18.41 0.89
N GLU A 46 -8.11 18.33 -0.38
CA GLU A 46 -8.56 19.48 -1.18
C GLU A 46 -10.04 19.77 -0.97
N GLN A 47 -10.87 18.74 -0.78
CA GLN A 47 -12.31 18.89 -0.54
C GLN A 47 -12.61 19.59 0.79
N ASN A 48 -11.91 19.21 1.85
CA ASN A 48 -12.05 19.81 3.18
C ASN A 48 -10.70 19.80 3.92
N PRO A 49 -9.84 20.79 3.67
CA PRO A 49 -8.50 20.86 4.26
C PRO A 49 -8.51 20.88 5.79
N GLU A 50 -9.51 21.55 6.41
CA GLU A 50 -9.60 21.64 7.87
C GLU A 50 -9.94 20.28 8.50
N LEU A 51 -10.88 19.55 7.92
CA LEU A 51 -11.25 18.21 8.38
C LEU A 51 -10.10 17.23 8.19
N SER A 52 -9.42 17.28 7.06
CA SER A 52 -8.25 16.46 6.77
C SER A 52 -7.13 16.70 7.78
N ALA A 53 -6.80 17.97 8.07
CA ALA A 53 -5.78 18.32 9.05
C ALA A 53 -6.13 17.81 10.47
N ARG A 54 -7.40 17.93 10.89
CA ARG A 54 -7.88 17.39 12.18
C ARG A 54 -7.79 15.86 12.23
N TYR A 55 -8.08 15.20 11.14
CA TYR A 55 -7.98 13.74 11.03
C TYR A 55 -6.52 13.29 11.21
N ILE A 56 -5.60 13.89 10.46
CA ILE A 56 -4.15 13.60 10.56
C ILE A 56 -3.64 13.84 11.98
N GLU A 57 -4.03 14.96 12.59
CA GLU A 57 -3.64 15.27 13.98
C GLU A 57 -4.19 14.24 14.96
N SER A 58 -5.43 13.78 14.77
CA SER A 58 -6.02 12.72 15.60
C SER A 58 -5.26 11.40 15.50
N LEU A 59 -4.79 11.04 14.30
CA LEU A 59 -3.95 9.85 14.08
C LEU A 59 -2.60 9.99 14.78
N ARG A 60 -1.96 11.15 14.68
CA ARG A 60 -0.69 11.42 15.36
C ARG A 60 -0.83 11.30 16.88
N VAL A 61 -1.84 11.94 17.47
CA VAL A 61 -2.13 11.83 18.91
C VAL A 61 -2.40 10.38 19.31
N TYR A 62 -3.18 9.64 18.51
CA TYR A 62 -3.44 8.22 18.77
C TYR A 62 -2.16 7.40 18.79
N LYS A 63 -1.31 7.52 17.75
CA LYS A 63 -0.10 6.70 17.60
C LYS A 63 1.05 7.09 18.53
N LEU A 64 1.19 8.37 18.85
CA LEU A 64 2.35 8.86 19.59
C LEU A 64 2.08 9.04 21.10
N GLU A 65 0.83 9.31 21.50
CA GLU A 65 0.52 9.73 22.86
C GLU A 65 -0.40 8.76 23.61
N ARG A 66 -1.21 7.96 22.89
CA ARG A 66 -2.17 7.06 23.54
C ARG A 66 -1.63 5.64 23.66
N PRO A 67 -1.83 4.98 24.82
CA PRO A 67 -1.56 3.54 24.94
C PRO A 67 -2.44 2.75 23.95
N HIS A 68 -1.81 1.97 23.08
CA HIS A 68 -2.49 1.07 22.16
C HIS A 68 -1.58 -0.12 21.80
N TYR A 69 -2.14 -1.14 21.16
CA TYR A 69 -1.35 -2.22 20.60
C TYR A 69 -0.68 -1.75 19.31
N ILE A 70 0.63 -1.95 19.22
CA ILE A 70 1.40 -1.62 18.00
C ILE A 70 0.93 -2.52 16.86
N THR A 71 0.55 -1.90 15.77
CA THR A 71 0.16 -2.56 14.53
C THR A 71 1.30 -2.53 13.53
N TYR A 72 1.61 -3.68 12.95
CA TYR A 72 2.73 -3.88 12.03
C TYR A 72 2.27 -4.62 10.78
N ALA A 73 2.71 -4.17 9.61
CA ALA A 73 2.44 -4.84 8.34
C ALA A 73 3.70 -4.94 7.47
N SER A 74 3.81 -6.03 6.72
CA SER A 74 4.78 -6.15 5.63
C SER A 74 4.03 -5.94 4.30
N PHE A 75 4.53 -5.04 3.47
CA PHE A 75 3.94 -4.68 2.19
C PHE A 75 4.84 -5.13 1.04
N ASN A 76 4.26 -5.85 0.08
CA ASN A 76 4.96 -6.31 -1.11
C ASN A 76 5.02 -5.19 -2.17
N ASN A 77 5.90 -4.23 -1.96
CA ASN A 77 6.13 -3.09 -2.84
C ASN A 77 6.90 -3.46 -4.11
N GLY A 78 7.15 -2.48 -4.97
CA GLY A 78 8.03 -2.63 -6.13
C GLY A 78 7.34 -3.16 -7.38
N ILE A 79 6.00 -3.13 -7.44
CA ILE A 79 5.23 -3.49 -8.63
C ILE A 79 5.20 -2.30 -9.59
N GLU A 80 5.78 -2.48 -10.79
CA GLU A 80 5.82 -1.43 -11.81
C GLU A 80 5.61 -2.05 -13.22
N PRO A 81 4.63 -1.55 -14.01
CA PRO A 81 3.63 -0.56 -13.62
C PRO A 81 2.61 -1.10 -12.61
N SER A 82 2.11 -0.22 -11.74
CA SER A 82 1.02 -0.56 -10.82
C SER A 82 -0.26 -0.90 -11.60
N LYS A 83 -0.99 -1.90 -11.15
CA LYS A 83 -2.18 -2.44 -11.84
C LYS A 83 -3.49 -1.99 -11.17
N ASN A 84 -3.44 -1.73 -9.88
CA ASN A 84 -4.59 -1.32 -9.07
C ASN A 84 -4.12 -0.59 -7.80
N GLU A 85 -5.06 -0.01 -7.03
CA GLU A 85 -4.74 0.72 -5.79
C GLU A 85 -4.03 -0.13 -4.74
N GLY A 86 -4.27 -1.44 -4.70
CA GLY A 86 -3.58 -2.34 -3.77
C GLY A 86 -2.07 -2.48 -3.99
N ASP A 87 -1.55 -1.98 -5.10
CA ASP A 87 -0.11 -1.97 -5.41
C ASP A 87 0.61 -0.74 -4.81
N TYR A 88 -0.14 0.22 -4.23
CA TYR A 88 0.39 1.44 -3.64
C TYR A 88 0.43 1.35 -2.11
N ILE A 89 1.50 1.86 -1.51
CA ILE A 89 1.66 1.88 -0.04
C ILE A 89 0.59 2.77 0.61
N ARG A 90 0.18 3.85 -0.05
CA ARG A 90 -0.87 4.77 0.42
C ARG A 90 -2.24 4.11 0.61
N SER A 91 -2.49 2.95 -0.01
CA SER A 91 -3.73 2.20 0.16
C SER A 91 -3.83 1.43 1.49
N LEU A 92 -2.74 1.40 2.25
CA LEU A 92 -2.71 0.75 3.54
C LEU A 92 -3.57 1.49 4.58
N PRO A 93 -4.14 0.76 5.57
CA PRO A 93 -4.90 1.39 6.63
C PRO A 93 -4.10 2.45 7.40
N ASP A 94 -4.68 3.61 7.59
CA ASP A 94 -4.07 4.73 8.32
C ASP A 94 -3.77 4.42 9.79
N SER A 95 -4.38 3.37 10.36
CA SER A 95 -4.16 2.91 11.74
C SER A 95 -2.85 2.16 11.96
N LEU A 96 -2.10 1.81 10.89
CA LEU A 96 -0.82 1.12 11.01
C LEU A 96 0.24 2.01 11.67
N ASP A 97 0.97 1.45 12.64
CA ASP A 97 2.12 2.13 13.28
C ASP A 97 3.39 1.94 12.47
N PHE A 98 3.58 0.73 11.92
CA PHE A 98 4.75 0.38 11.14
C PHE A 98 4.35 -0.34 9.85
N VAL A 99 5.06 -0.02 8.78
CA VAL A 99 5.03 -0.79 7.54
C VAL A 99 6.45 -1.09 7.08
N THR A 100 6.71 -2.35 6.77
CA THR A 100 7.98 -2.79 6.18
C THR A 100 7.79 -2.99 4.68
N LEU A 101 8.69 -2.45 3.89
CA LEU A 101 8.71 -2.65 2.44
C LEU A 101 9.47 -3.94 2.13
N ALA A 102 8.76 -5.02 1.77
CA ALA A 102 9.33 -6.35 1.57
C ALA A 102 10.37 -6.39 0.43
N ASN A 103 10.20 -5.57 -0.61
CA ASN A 103 11.13 -5.45 -1.73
C ASN A 103 11.93 -4.14 -1.66
N SER A 104 12.58 -3.88 -0.53
CA SER A 104 13.30 -2.63 -0.28
C SER A 104 14.47 -2.34 -1.23
N GLU A 105 14.98 -3.34 -1.94
CA GLU A 105 15.99 -3.14 -3.00
C GLU A 105 15.37 -2.58 -4.30
N ASN A 106 14.04 -2.66 -4.46
CA ASN A 106 13.31 -2.22 -5.63
C ASN A 106 12.21 -1.19 -5.26
N ILE A 107 12.62 -0.02 -4.79
CA ILE A 107 11.71 1.07 -4.44
C ILE A 107 11.37 1.87 -5.70
N THR A 108 10.12 1.82 -6.12
CA THR A 108 9.59 2.48 -7.32
C THR A 108 9.43 3.99 -7.11
N THR A 109 9.02 4.70 -8.15
CA THR A 109 8.68 6.13 -8.04
C THR A 109 7.45 6.32 -7.15
N ALA A 110 6.41 5.49 -7.33
CA ALA A 110 5.21 5.53 -6.52
C ALA A 110 5.50 5.26 -5.03
N ASP A 111 6.32 4.24 -4.71
CA ASP A 111 6.74 3.99 -3.33
C ASP A 111 7.39 5.22 -2.68
N ARG A 112 8.23 5.96 -3.45
CA ARG A 112 8.91 7.17 -2.93
C ARG A 112 7.96 8.33 -2.70
N GLU A 113 6.92 8.46 -3.50
CA GLU A 113 5.88 9.47 -3.35
C GLU A 113 5.00 9.17 -2.14
N ASP A 114 4.67 7.89 -1.90
CA ASP A 114 3.80 7.45 -0.83
C ASP A 114 4.47 7.46 0.57
N ILE A 115 5.81 7.27 0.66
CA ILE A 115 6.52 7.25 1.96
C ILE A 115 6.21 8.48 2.82
N PRO A 116 6.35 9.73 2.34
CA PRO A 116 6.06 10.92 3.14
C PRO A 116 4.58 11.03 3.53
N GLU A 117 3.66 10.55 2.70
CA GLU A 117 2.22 10.57 3.03
C GLU A 117 1.89 9.66 4.23
N LEU A 118 2.51 8.48 4.31
CA LEU A 118 2.37 7.61 5.46
C LEU A 118 2.99 8.24 6.72
N GLN A 119 4.17 8.84 6.57
CA GLN A 119 4.89 9.51 7.66
C GLN A 119 4.11 10.71 8.20
N GLU A 120 3.39 11.43 7.34
CA GLU A 120 2.50 12.50 7.77
C GLU A 120 1.44 12.02 8.76
N LYS A 121 0.93 10.80 8.58
CA LYS A 121 -0.02 10.11 9.46
C LYS A 121 0.65 9.40 10.63
N SER A 122 1.94 9.65 10.88
CA SER A 122 2.79 8.97 11.89
C SER A 122 2.91 7.45 11.71
N THR A 123 2.74 6.95 10.50
CA THR A 123 3.11 5.58 10.15
C THR A 123 4.60 5.54 9.84
N ARG A 124 5.35 4.68 10.50
CA ARG A 124 6.79 4.52 10.30
C ARG A 124 7.05 3.54 9.17
N VAL A 125 7.83 3.97 8.17
CA VAL A 125 8.17 3.16 7.00
C VAL A 125 9.57 2.59 7.16
N LEU A 126 9.68 1.25 7.14
CA LEU A 126 10.90 0.51 7.38
C LEU A 126 11.45 -0.12 6.10
N TYR A 127 12.76 -0.09 5.97
CA TYR A 127 13.51 -0.82 4.95
C TYR A 127 13.75 -2.26 5.41
N HIS A 128 13.37 -3.25 4.61
CA HIS A 128 13.59 -4.66 4.94
C HIS A 128 14.99 -5.13 4.52
N VAL A 129 15.76 -5.56 5.49
CA VAL A 129 17.05 -6.24 5.32
C VAL A 129 16.81 -7.76 5.44
N ASP A 130 16.42 -8.39 4.32
CA ASP A 130 16.16 -9.83 4.28
C ASP A 130 17.45 -10.63 4.15
N TYR A 131 18.17 -10.77 5.27
CA TYR A 131 19.42 -11.52 5.32
C TYR A 131 19.18 -13.02 5.03
N ALA A 132 18.08 -13.59 5.48
CA ALA A 132 17.75 -14.98 5.25
C ALA A 132 17.70 -15.33 3.76
N LYS A 133 17.13 -14.45 2.96
CA LYS A 133 17.05 -14.60 1.50
C LYS A 133 18.37 -14.27 0.80
N LYS A 134 19.10 -13.27 1.32
CA LYS A 134 20.29 -12.70 0.65
C LYS A 134 21.59 -13.42 0.96
N MET A 135 21.69 -14.14 2.07
CA MET A 135 22.95 -14.70 2.56
C MET A 135 23.70 -15.58 1.55
N ALA A 136 22.98 -16.30 0.70
CA ALA A 136 23.61 -17.16 -0.33
C ALA A 136 24.39 -16.35 -1.40
N GLU A 137 24.08 -15.07 -1.55
CA GLU A 137 24.73 -14.15 -2.49
C GLU A 137 25.88 -13.36 -1.81
N LEU A 138 26.06 -13.50 -0.49
CA LEU A 138 27.02 -12.75 0.31
C LEU A 138 28.17 -13.68 0.73
N PRO A 139 29.26 -13.73 -0.03
CA PRO A 139 30.34 -14.71 0.18
C PRO A 139 31.14 -14.51 1.48
N ASP A 140 31.16 -13.29 2.01
CA ASP A 140 31.95 -12.92 3.17
C ASP A 140 31.37 -11.73 3.94
N GLU A 141 31.99 -11.40 5.07
CA GLU A 141 31.62 -10.30 5.94
C GLU A 141 31.75 -8.92 5.24
N ALA A 142 32.71 -8.78 4.35
CA ALA A 142 32.90 -7.52 3.60
C ALA A 142 31.74 -7.27 2.64
N ALA A 143 31.28 -8.32 1.93
CA ALA A 143 30.11 -8.25 1.05
C ALA A 143 28.83 -7.95 1.85
N LEU A 144 28.63 -8.60 3.00
CA LEU A 144 27.53 -8.30 3.91
C LEU A 144 27.61 -6.85 4.38
N GLY A 145 28.80 -6.38 4.79
CA GLY A 145 29.02 -5.01 5.21
C GLY A 145 28.64 -3.99 4.15
N ALA A 146 29.08 -4.19 2.91
CA ALA A 146 28.80 -3.33 1.77
C ALA A 146 27.28 -3.30 1.43
N TRP A 147 26.61 -4.46 1.50
CA TRP A 147 25.17 -4.54 1.30
C TRP A 147 24.38 -3.77 2.37
N LEU A 148 24.76 -3.88 3.64
CA LEU A 148 24.19 -3.12 4.74
C LEU A 148 24.42 -1.61 4.58
N ASP A 149 25.62 -1.19 4.14
CA ASP A 149 25.93 0.22 3.88
C ASP A 149 25.04 0.82 2.79
N LYS A 150 24.73 0.02 1.75
CA LYS A 150 23.76 0.41 0.72
C LYS A 150 22.35 0.58 1.30
N ALA A 151 21.90 -0.32 2.18
CA ALA A 151 20.62 -0.21 2.86
C ALA A 151 20.55 1.06 3.73
N VAL A 152 21.59 1.31 4.55
CA VAL A 152 21.70 2.52 5.39
C VAL A 152 21.67 3.78 4.54
N SER A 153 22.40 3.82 3.43
CA SER A 153 22.40 4.95 2.50
C SER A 153 21.01 5.19 1.87
N THR A 154 20.30 4.11 1.50
CA THR A 154 18.95 4.19 0.94
C THR A 154 17.96 4.76 1.96
N VAL A 155 17.97 4.25 3.19
CA VAL A 155 17.12 4.73 4.29
C VAL A 155 17.37 6.22 4.58
N ALA A 156 18.64 6.65 4.57
CA ALA A 156 19.00 8.05 4.75
C ALA A 156 18.49 8.92 3.59
N LYS A 157 18.71 8.48 2.36
CA LYS A 157 18.30 9.21 1.14
C LYS A 157 16.78 9.38 1.04
N LEU A 158 16.02 8.34 1.36
CA LEU A 158 14.55 8.34 1.28
C LEU A 158 13.89 8.81 2.58
N LYS A 159 14.68 9.16 3.59
CA LYS A 159 14.21 9.60 4.92
C LYS A 159 13.29 8.58 5.60
N MET A 160 13.49 7.30 5.34
CA MET A 160 12.72 6.24 6.00
C MET A 160 13.02 6.20 7.51
N ASP A 161 12.12 5.60 8.28
CA ASP A 161 12.12 5.67 9.74
C ASP A 161 13.02 4.63 10.40
N GLY A 162 13.42 3.60 9.66
CA GLY A 162 14.27 2.56 10.19
C GLY A 162 14.38 1.31 9.33
N PHE A 163 14.65 0.21 10.01
CA PHE A 163 14.88 -1.09 9.38
C PHE A 163 14.01 -2.16 10.03
N ALA A 164 13.52 -3.08 9.21
CA ALA A 164 13.16 -4.42 9.64
C ALA A 164 14.24 -5.38 9.11
N PHE A 165 14.64 -6.38 9.86
CA PHE A 165 15.59 -7.36 9.36
C PHE A 165 15.16 -8.77 9.73
N SER A 166 15.42 -9.71 8.85
CA SER A 166 15.22 -11.13 9.05
C SER A 166 16.55 -11.87 9.15
N GLY A 167 16.53 -13.03 9.77
CA GLY A 167 17.72 -13.87 9.94
C GLY A 167 17.37 -15.35 9.96
N ILE A 168 18.42 -16.18 9.98
CA ILE A 168 18.27 -17.62 10.04
C ILE A 168 18.46 -18.07 11.48
N PRO A 169 17.58 -18.97 12.00
CA PRO A 169 17.75 -19.52 13.33
C PRO A 169 19.15 -20.06 13.56
N LEU A 170 19.71 -19.87 14.77
CA LEU A 170 21.08 -20.29 15.11
C LEU A 170 21.19 -21.75 15.52
N TYR A 171 20.07 -22.44 15.63
CA TYR A 171 20.10 -23.89 15.90
C TYR A 171 20.24 -24.68 14.60
N GLY A 172 20.94 -25.78 14.67
CA GLY A 172 21.25 -26.64 13.52
C GLY A 172 22.50 -26.19 12.73
N GLY A 173 23.05 -27.12 11.97
CA GLY A 173 24.32 -26.95 11.26
C GLY A 173 25.55 -27.27 12.12
N THR A 174 26.70 -27.09 11.53
CA THR A 174 28.01 -27.28 12.19
C THR A 174 28.36 -26.08 13.06
N ASP A 175 29.31 -26.27 14.00
CA ASP A 175 29.83 -25.17 14.84
C ASP A 175 30.39 -24.01 14.01
N ILE A 176 31.00 -24.31 12.85
CA ILE A 176 31.52 -23.30 11.93
C ILE A 176 30.37 -22.46 11.31
N GLU A 177 29.32 -23.13 10.86
CA GLU A 177 28.15 -22.43 10.30
C GLU A 177 27.42 -21.59 11.35
N GLN A 178 27.31 -22.11 12.57
CA GLN A 178 26.74 -21.36 13.68
C GLN A 178 27.57 -20.13 14.04
N ALA A 179 28.89 -20.27 14.09
CA ALA A 179 29.80 -19.16 14.35
C ALA A 179 29.72 -18.08 13.27
N ALA A 180 29.61 -18.47 11.99
CA ALA A 180 29.42 -17.54 10.87
C ALA A 180 28.08 -16.79 10.98
N ARG A 181 26.99 -17.49 11.31
CA ARG A 181 25.67 -16.84 11.53
C ARG A 181 25.70 -15.85 12.68
N LYS A 182 26.40 -16.20 13.79
CA LYS A 182 26.59 -15.28 14.92
C LYS A 182 27.36 -14.02 14.53
N ALA A 183 28.44 -14.17 13.75
CA ALA A 183 29.20 -13.03 13.26
C ALA A 183 28.35 -12.13 12.38
N SER A 184 27.56 -12.71 11.46
CA SER A 184 26.62 -11.96 10.61
C SER A 184 25.53 -11.24 11.42
N ALA A 185 24.94 -11.90 12.43
CA ALA A 185 23.94 -11.28 13.31
C ALA A 185 24.52 -10.06 14.02
N ARG A 186 25.72 -10.19 14.62
CA ARG A 186 26.40 -9.07 15.28
C ARG A 186 26.68 -7.91 14.35
N LEU A 187 27.15 -8.18 13.13
CA LEU A 187 27.41 -7.15 12.14
C LEU A 187 26.13 -6.41 11.73
N ILE A 188 25.05 -7.16 11.46
CA ILE A 188 23.74 -6.59 11.10
C ILE A 188 23.24 -5.69 12.22
N VAL A 189 23.11 -6.22 13.44
CA VAL A 189 22.60 -5.46 14.58
C VAL A 189 23.48 -4.25 14.87
N SER A 190 24.82 -4.41 14.88
CA SER A 190 25.75 -3.31 15.12
C SER A 190 25.62 -2.17 14.09
N LYS A 191 25.59 -2.51 12.80
CA LYS A 191 25.49 -1.49 11.73
C LYS A 191 24.12 -0.78 11.71
N LEU A 192 23.04 -1.53 11.87
CA LEU A 192 21.70 -0.95 11.79
C LEU A 192 21.37 -0.12 13.04
N SER A 193 21.71 -0.60 14.25
CA SER A 193 21.50 0.14 15.49
C SER A 193 22.34 1.42 15.58
N ALA A 194 23.55 1.42 15.00
CA ALA A 194 24.40 2.62 14.95
C ALA A 194 23.76 3.81 14.23
N THR A 195 22.71 3.58 13.42
CA THR A 195 21.96 4.66 12.75
C THR A 195 21.04 5.45 13.70
N GLY A 196 20.74 4.92 14.89
CA GLY A 196 19.80 5.50 15.85
C GLY A 196 18.34 5.48 15.38
N LYS A 197 18.03 4.77 14.29
CA LYS A 197 16.67 4.64 13.75
C LYS A 197 15.94 3.44 14.35
N ALA A 198 14.63 3.34 14.10
CA ALA A 198 13.85 2.18 14.51
C ALA A 198 14.43 0.89 13.95
N LEU A 199 14.47 -0.16 14.77
CA LEU A 199 14.96 -1.47 14.40
C LEU A 199 13.97 -2.54 14.85
N VAL A 200 13.47 -3.33 13.91
CA VAL A 200 12.50 -4.41 14.15
C VAL A 200 13.09 -5.71 13.65
N PHE A 201 12.99 -6.75 14.43
CA PHE A 201 13.41 -8.09 14.02
C PHE A 201 12.22 -8.96 13.63
N GLU A 202 12.30 -9.59 12.48
CA GLU A 202 11.32 -10.54 11.95
C GLU A 202 11.92 -11.94 11.90
N GLY A 203 11.56 -12.81 12.83
CA GLY A 203 12.04 -14.19 12.80
C GLY A 203 12.19 -14.85 14.16
N ASP A 204 12.99 -15.93 14.19
CA ASP A 204 13.27 -16.66 15.42
C ASP A 204 14.27 -15.88 16.29
N PRO A 205 13.93 -15.60 17.57
CA PRO A 205 14.77 -14.82 18.48
C PRO A 205 16.20 -15.33 18.62
N SER A 206 16.45 -16.62 18.41
CA SER A 206 17.77 -17.21 18.52
C SER A 206 18.83 -16.54 17.62
N PHE A 207 18.38 -15.88 16.53
CA PHE A 207 19.31 -15.15 15.66
C PHE A 207 19.85 -13.89 16.33
N VAL A 208 19.03 -13.17 17.09
CA VAL A 208 19.42 -11.93 17.79
C VAL A 208 20.04 -12.17 19.14
N ASP A 209 19.70 -13.27 19.82
CA ASP A 209 20.31 -13.66 21.10
C ASP A 209 21.83 -13.87 20.99
N ALA A 210 22.33 -14.07 19.79
CA ALA A 210 23.74 -14.21 19.51
C ALA A 210 24.48 -12.91 19.18
N ALA A 211 23.73 -11.79 19.09
CA ALA A 211 24.32 -10.49 18.79
C ALA A 211 24.87 -9.78 20.04
N ASP A 212 24.65 -10.34 21.25
CA ASP A 212 25.14 -9.84 22.55
C ASP A 212 26.65 -10.06 22.74
#